data_e3a6fff5f95a312e5a8dd31ffb9cc479
#
_entry.id   e3a6fff5f95a312e5a8dd31ffb9cc479
#
_cell.length_a   1.000
_cell.length_b   1.000
_cell.length_c   1.000
_cell.angle_alpha   90.00
_cell.angle_beta   90.00
_cell.angle_gamma   90.00
#
_symmetry.space_group_name_H-M   'P 1'
#
loop_
_entity.id
_entity.type
_entity.pdbx_description
1 polymer ?
#
loop_
_entity_poly.entity_id
_entity_poly.type
_entity_poly.pdbx_seq_one_letter_code
_entity_poly.pdbx_strand_id
1 'polypeptide(L)'
;MRVLSAEETRKALPFRPLIETLRSVIAEFDAGHIICPERLVVPSVNHQGNVLSMVACAPDILAHKLLTIFPKNKNLPTLQGQVTCLGATDGAFLLALNGITTTERRTAAISMIGLEAFSRKKLENILLIGTGAQARVHLEALDELYPGVNIFIRGRTPEHVNTLVKTPYSNLTLHAGPTQNIHYDAVITVTSSTEILYNQPAIPETLVIGVGAYRPDMIEIGPQIVNNSLCIVDDPNGAPTEAGDIIQAGKNWQEVKKLSDFLHNNPDSDSPVFFKSVGCAAWDLAACRLALITKNLI
;
A
#
# COMPACT_ATOMS: atom_id res chain seq x y z
N MET A 1 -16.08 -3.58 23.46
CA MET A 1 -15.23 -3.20 22.29
C MET A 1 -14.40 -1.96 22.66
N ARG A 2 -13.09 -2.02 22.49
CA ARG A 2 -12.19 -0.86 22.63
C ARG A 2 -12.10 -0.11 21.30
N VAL A 3 -12.17 1.22 21.33
CA VAL A 3 -12.06 2.06 20.13
C VAL A 3 -10.75 2.85 20.24
N LEU A 4 -9.87 2.72 19.24
CA LEU A 4 -8.60 3.43 19.18
C LEU A 4 -8.73 4.68 18.29
N SER A 5 -8.24 5.80 18.81
CA SER A 5 -8.03 7.02 18.04
C SER A 5 -6.98 6.81 16.93
N ALA A 6 -6.81 7.79 16.04
CA ALA A 6 -5.76 7.75 15.02
C ALA A 6 -4.36 7.58 15.62
N GLU A 7 -4.06 8.31 16.69
CA GLU A 7 -2.78 8.26 17.40
C GLU A 7 -2.56 6.91 18.09
N GLU A 8 -3.57 6.37 18.78
CA GLU A 8 -3.49 5.06 19.41
C GLU A 8 -3.36 3.94 18.39
N THR A 9 -4.04 4.05 17.23
CA THR A 9 -3.90 3.12 16.10
C THR A 9 -2.48 3.18 15.53
N ARG A 10 -1.90 4.38 15.33
CA ARG A 10 -0.53 4.54 14.89
C ARG A 10 0.46 3.83 15.81
N LYS A 11 0.34 4.05 17.13
CA LYS A 11 1.18 3.41 18.15
C LYS A 11 1.00 1.89 18.23
N ALA A 12 -0.19 1.38 17.89
CA ALA A 12 -0.48 -0.04 17.87
C ALA A 12 0.09 -0.77 16.63
N LEU A 13 0.50 -0.03 15.60
CA LEU A 13 0.95 -0.56 14.31
C LEU A 13 2.36 -0.07 13.94
N PRO A 14 3.44 -0.33 14.75
CA PRO A 14 4.81 -0.03 14.34
C PRO A 14 5.19 -0.86 13.10
N PHE A 15 6.04 -0.29 12.20
CA PHE A 15 6.22 -0.87 10.86
C PHE A 15 6.89 -2.23 10.88
N ARG A 16 7.97 -2.45 11.63
CA ARG A 16 8.66 -3.73 11.64
C ARG A 16 7.75 -4.89 12.08
N PRO A 17 7.07 -4.83 13.23
CA PRO A 17 6.10 -5.87 13.61
C PRO A 17 4.92 -6.00 12.64
N LEU A 18 4.49 -4.88 12.00
CA LEU A 18 3.41 -4.92 11.02
C LEU A 18 3.82 -5.69 9.76
N ILE A 19 5.05 -5.49 9.27
CA ILE A 19 5.62 -6.23 8.14
C ILE A 19 5.68 -7.73 8.46
N GLU A 20 6.15 -8.12 9.63
CA GLU A 20 6.21 -9.52 10.06
C GLU A 20 4.82 -10.15 10.10
N THR A 21 3.84 -9.44 10.69
CA THR A 21 2.45 -9.91 10.73
C THR A 21 1.83 -10.01 9.33
N LEU A 22 2.11 -9.04 8.46
CA LEU A 22 1.63 -9.07 7.06
C LEU A 22 2.24 -10.25 6.29
N ARG A 23 3.52 -10.57 6.46
CA ARG A 23 4.13 -11.74 5.80
C ARG A 23 3.43 -13.05 6.19
N SER A 24 3.12 -13.23 7.47
CA SER A 24 2.35 -14.39 7.94
C SER A 24 0.95 -14.41 7.30
N VAL A 25 0.25 -13.29 7.30
CA VAL A 25 -1.10 -13.19 6.73
C VAL A 25 -1.10 -13.39 5.22
N ILE A 26 -0.08 -12.91 4.48
CA ILE A 26 0.06 -13.16 3.04
C ILE A 26 0.19 -14.67 2.77
N ALA A 27 1.01 -15.38 3.55
CA ALA A 27 1.16 -16.83 3.42
C ALA A 27 -0.13 -17.59 3.76
N GLU A 28 -0.84 -17.18 4.83
CA GLU A 28 -2.11 -17.78 5.23
C GLU A 28 -3.22 -17.53 4.18
N PHE A 29 -3.26 -16.33 3.61
CA PHE A 29 -4.20 -15.97 2.56
C PHE A 29 -3.97 -16.79 1.30
N ASP A 30 -2.72 -16.94 0.88
CA ASP A 30 -2.35 -17.76 -0.27
C ASP A 30 -2.66 -19.24 -0.05
N ALA A 31 -2.50 -19.74 1.17
CA ALA A 31 -2.86 -21.11 1.56
C ALA A 31 -4.39 -21.36 1.66
N GLY A 32 -5.21 -20.30 1.46
CA GLY A 32 -6.67 -20.39 1.57
C GLY A 32 -7.20 -20.44 3.01
N HIS A 33 -6.38 -20.12 4.00
CA HIS A 33 -6.80 -20.09 5.41
C HIS A 33 -7.54 -18.80 5.78
N ILE A 34 -7.51 -17.79 4.92
CA ILE A 34 -8.21 -16.52 5.09
C ILE A 34 -9.20 -16.34 3.95
N ILE A 35 -10.46 -16.16 4.27
CA ILE A 35 -11.51 -15.81 3.32
C ILE A 35 -11.55 -14.29 3.21
N CYS A 36 -11.28 -13.77 2.03
CA CYS A 36 -11.27 -12.33 1.75
C CYS A 36 -11.96 -12.08 0.40
N PRO A 37 -13.28 -11.84 0.38
CA PRO A 37 -13.99 -11.53 -0.84
C PRO A 37 -13.63 -10.15 -1.38
N GLU A 38 -13.94 -9.90 -2.65
CA GLU A 38 -13.82 -8.59 -3.27
C GLU A 38 -14.59 -7.53 -2.45
N ARG A 39 -14.08 -6.29 -2.48
CA ARG A 39 -14.72 -5.17 -1.79
C ARG A 39 -16.07 -4.83 -2.38
N LEU A 40 -17.05 -4.60 -1.51
CA LEU A 40 -18.33 -4.03 -1.92
C LEU A 40 -18.20 -2.51 -2.01
N VAL A 41 -18.51 -1.94 -3.17
CA VAL A 41 -18.55 -0.50 -3.38
C VAL A 41 -19.98 -0.07 -3.66
N VAL A 42 -20.55 0.76 -2.77
CA VAL A 42 -21.92 1.26 -2.90
C VAL A 42 -21.88 2.78 -3.10
N PRO A 43 -22.30 3.30 -4.27
CA PRO A 43 -22.38 4.73 -4.48
C PRO A 43 -23.47 5.34 -3.61
N SER A 44 -23.26 6.55 -3.10
CA SER A 44 -24.32 7.31 -2.44
C SER A 44 -25.41 7.70 -3.45
N VAL A 45 -26.67 7.76 -3.00
CA VAL A 45 -27.83 8.03 -3.87
C VAL A 45 -27.68 9.33 -4.67
N ASN A 46 -27.04 10.33 -4.09
CA ASN A 46 -26.77 11.63 -4.74
C ASN A 46 -25.44 11.64 -5.54
N HIS A 47 -24.77 10.50 -5.70
CA HIS A 47 -23.50 10.35 -6.42
C HIS A 47 -22.36 11.27 -5.95
N GLN A 48 -22.39 11.72 -4.69
CA GLN A 48 -21.33 12.60 -4.14
C GLN A 48 -20.19 11.83 -3.50
N GLY A 49 -20.36 10.53 -3.28
CA GLY A 49 -19.36 9.67 -2.67
C GLY A 49 -19.73 8.21 -2.71
N ASN A 50 -18.87 7.37 -2.14
CA ASN A 50 -19.04 5.93 -2.07
C ASN A 50 -18.86 5.43 -0.63
N VAL A 51 -19.52 4.32 -0.31
CA VAL A 51 -19.28 3.48 0.85
C VAL A 51 -18.56 2.23 0.40
N LEU A 52 -17.46 1.88 1.06
CA LEU A 52 -16.70 0.66 0.81
C LEU A 52 -16.79 -0.25 2.04
N SER A 53 -17.18 -1.50 1.81
CA SER A 53 -17.19 -2.55 2.83
C SER A 53 -16.24 -3.67 2.41
N MET A 54 -15.31 -4.01 3.28
CA MET A 54 -14.26 -5.00 3.03
C MET A 54 -14.16 -5.94 4.23
N VAL A 55 -14.25 -7.24 3.99
CA VAL A 55 -14.27 -8.26 5.05
C VAL A 55 -13.13 -9.24 4.85
N ALA A 56 -12.50 -9.67 5.94
CA ALA A 56 -11.59 -10.81 5.96
C ALA A 56 -11.91 -11.68 7.17
N CYS A 57 -11.92 -13.00 6.95
CA CYS A 57 -12.21 -14.00 7.98
C CYS A 57 -11.05 -14.98 8.09
N ALA A 58 -10.44 -15.07 9.27
CA ALA A 58 -9.42 -16.05 9.63
C ALA A 58 -9.94 -16.96 10.77
N PRO A 59 -9.25 -18.08 11.09
CA PRO A 59 -9.69 -18.98 12.15
C PRO A 59 -9.73 -18.36 13.55
N ASP A 60 -8.96 -17.30 13.80
CA ASP A 60 -8.81 -16.62 15.09
C ASP A 60 -9.63 -15.35 15.22
N ILE A 61 -9.63 -14.51 14.17
CA ILE A 61 -10.35 -13.24 14.16
C ILE A 61 -11.03 -12.95 12.81
N LEU A 62 -12.00 -12.05 12.86
CA LEU A 62 -12.63 -11.46 11.68
C LEU A 62 -12.28 -9.98 11.65
N ALA A 63 -12.08 -9.42 10.46
CA ALA A 63 -11.88 -7.99 10.27
C ALA A 63 -12.92 -7.43 9.30
N HIS A 64 -13.50 -6.30 9.65
CA HIS A 64 -14.39 -5.55 8.76
C HIS A 64 -13.93 -4.11 8.68
N LYS A 65 -13.53 -3.68 7.49
CA LYS A 65 -13.25 -2.28 7.19
C LYS A 65 -14.45 -1.64 6.50
N LEU A 66 -14.97 -0.61 7.11
CA LEU A 66 -15.99 0.28 6.54
C LEU A 66 -15.36 1.65 6.30
N LEU A 67 -15.34 2.07 5.04
CA LEU A 67 -14.84 3.38 4.61
C LEU A 67 -15.91 4.16 3.86
N THR A 68 -15.84 5.48 3.95
CA THR A 68 -16.57 6.40 3.06
C THR A 68 -15.57 7.28 2.32
N ILE A 69 -15.81 7.52 1.04
CA ILE A 69 -15.01 8.38 0.18
C ILE A 69 -15.91 9.47 -0.40
N PHE A 70 -15.75 10.71 0.07
CA PHE A 70 -16.51 11.88 -0.36
C PHE A 70 -15.53 12.97 -0.83
N PRO A 71 -15.15 12.99 -2.12
CA PRO A 71 -14.08 13.88 -2.64
C PRO A 71 -14.40 15.37 -2.54
N LYS A 72 -15.69 15.72 -2.44
CA LYS A 72 -16.15 17.13 -2.36
C LYS A 72 -16.30 17.65 -0.92
N ASN A 73 -15.95 16.85 0.11
CA ASN A 73 -15.96 17.32 1.48
C ASN A 73 -15.05 18.54 1.66
N LYS A 74 -15.55 19.55 2.37
CA LYS A 74 -14.80 20.78 2.70
C LYS A 74 -14.35 20.82 4.16
N ASN A 75 -15.21 20.36 5.06
CA ASN A 75 -15.01 20.45 6.51
C ASN A 75 -14.69 19.10 7.17
N LEU A 76 -14.78 18.01 6.42
CA LEU A 76 -14.45 16.65 6.84
C LEU A 76 -13.41 16.07 5.89
N PRO A 77 -12.60 15.11 6.34
CA PRO A 77 -11.71 14.37 5.46
C PRO A 77 -12.47 13.72 4.30
N THR A 78 -11.84 13.65 3.13
CA THR A 78 -12.37 12.93 1.97
C THR A 78 -12.61 11.45 2.28
N LEU A 79 -11.70 10.84 3.01
CA LEU A 79 -11.76 9.46 3.46
C LEU A 79 -12.06 9.43 4.96
N GLN A 80 -13.05 8.64 5.36
CA GLN A 80 -13.38 8.39 6.76
C GLN A 80 -13.72 6.91 6.94
N GLY A 81 -13.53 6.36 8.13
CA GLY A 81 -13.93 5.00 8.43
C GLY A 81 -13.19 4.35 9.58
N GLN A 82 -13.49 3.09 9.77
CA GLN A 82 -12.90 2.25 10.81
C GLN A 82 -12.64 0.84 10.32
N VAL A 83 -11.75 0.14 11.01
CA VAL A 83 -11.55 -1.30 10.91
C VAL A 83 -11.99 -1.92 12.24
N THR A 84 -12.99 -2.78 12.18
CA THR A 84 -13.52 -3.49 13.36
C THR A 84 -12.95 -4.90 13.38
N CYS A 85 -12.41 -5.31 14.52
CA CYS A 85 -11.93 -6.65 14.80
C CYS A 85 -12.93 -7.40 15.68
N LEU A 86 -13.27 -8.63 15.29
CA LEU A 86 -14.19 -9.49 16.01
C LEU A 86 -13.54 -10.85 16.27
N GLY A 87 -13.94 -11.50 17.35
CA GLY A 87 -13.57 -12.90 17.63
C GLY A 87 -14.18 -13.85 16.62
N ALA A 88 -13.42 -14.81 16.10
CA ALA A 88 -13.93 -15.75 15.12
C ALA A 88 -14.82 -16.85 15.76
N THR A 89 -14.70 -17.08 17.07
CA THR A 89 -15.43 -18.14 17.78
C THR A 89 -16.86 -17.74 18.14
N ASP A 90 -17.08 -16.48 18.52
CA ASP A 90 -18.34 -16.01 19.08
C ASP A 90 -18.86 -14.71 18.46
N GLY A 91 -18.10 -14.11 17.54
CA GLY A 91 -18.45 -12.84 16.91
C GLY A 91 -18.33 -11.63 17.84
N ALA A 92 -17.70 -11.75 19.01
CA ALA A 92 -17.55 -10.65 19.95
C ALA A 92 -16.77 -9.49 19.34
N PHE A 93 -17.25 -8.26 19.49
CA PHE A 93 -16.55 -7.05 19.06
C PHE A 93 -15.39 -6.75 20.02
N LEU A 94 -14.16 -6.94 19.57
CA LEU A 94 -12.94 -6.83 20.38
C LEU A 94 -12.39 -5.40 20.33
N LEU A 95 -12.11 -4.91 19.12
CA LEU A 95 -11.35 -3.70 18.87
C LEU A 95 -11.88 -2.97 17.64
N ALA A 96 -11.82 -1.65 17.65
CA ALA A 96 -11.98 -0.82 16.46
C ALA A 96 -10.76 0.09 16.29
N LEU A 97 -10.14 0.06 15.10
CA LEU A 97 -9.02 0.88 14.70
C LEU A 97 -9.50 2.07 13.86
N ASN A 98 -8.78 3.18 13.88
CA ASN A 98 -8.99 4.26 12.91
C ASN A 98 -8.70 3.75 11.51
N GLY A 99 -9.71 3.77 10.63
CA GLY A 99 -9.64 3.16 9.31
C GLY A 99 -8.65 3.86 8.36
N ILE A 100 -8.50 5.17 8.48
CA ILE A 100 -7.53 5.96 7.69
C ILE A 100 -6.12 5.55 8.08
N THR A 101 -5.77 5.64 9.36
CA THR A 101 -4.45 5.30 9.88
C THR A 101 -4.08 3.84 9.59
N THR A 102 -5.03 2.91 9.74
CA THR A 102 -4.82 1.49 9.40
C THR A 102 -4.50 1.34 7.92
N THR A 103 -5.30 1.94 7.04
CA THR A 103 -5.09 1.86 5.58
C THR A 103 -3.74 2.46 5.18
N GLU A 104 -3.38 3.61 5.74
CA GLU A 104 -2.12 4.28 5.46
C GLU A 104 -0.92 3.40 5.85
N ARG A 105 -0.90 2.91 7.08
CA ARG A 105 0.24 2.14 7.60
C ARG A 105 0.39 0.77 6.96
N ARG A 106 -0.73 0.00 6.77
CA ARG A 106 -0.64 -1.31 6.13
C ARG A 106 -0.25 -1.20 4.65
N THR A 107 -0.63 -0.12 3.97
CA THR A 107 -0.26 0.10 2.57
C THR A 107 1.23 0.41 2.45
N ALA A 108 1.77 1.30 3.28
CA ALA A 108 3.20 1.55 3.32
C ALA A 108 3.99 0.28 3.70
N ALA A 109 3.51 -0.52 4.67
CA ALA A 109 4.16 -1.76 5.04
C ALA A 109 4.21 -2.80 3.90
N ILE A 110 3.15 -2.92 3.09
CA ILE A 110 3.16 -3.76 1.86
C ILE A 110 4.23 -3.26 0.87
N SER A 111 4.35 -1.94 0.68
CA SER A 111 5.41 -1.39 -0.17
C SER A 111 6.82 -1.71 0.38
N MET A 112 7.00 -1.68 1.71
CA MET A 112 8.28 -2.07 2.33
C MET A 112 8.57 -3.57 2.14
N ILE A 113 7.56 -4.44 2.21
CA ILE A 113 7.72 -5.86 1.85
C ILE A 113 8.19 -5.99 0.39
N GLY A 114 7.61 -5.21 -0.53
CA GLY A 114 8.05 -5.16 -1.93
C GLY A 114 9.50 -4.69 -2.07
N LEU A 115 9.90 -3.65 -1.34
CA LEU A 115 11.30 -3.19 -1.32
C LEU A 115 12.25 -4.29 -0.81
N GLU A 116 11.91 -4.97 0.29
CA GLU A 116 12.72 -6.06 0.86
C GLU A 116 12.83 -7.26 -0.10
N ALA A 117 11.72 -7.64 -0.76
CA ALA A 117 11.66 -8.83 -1.61
C ALA A 117 12.30 -8.61 -2.99
N PHE A 118 12.27 -7.38 -3.53
CA PHE A 118 12.57 -7.16 -4.93
C PHE A 118 13.75 -6.22 -5.19
N SER A 119 14.28 -5.53 -4.16
CA SER A 119 15.48 -4.71 -4.33
C SER A 119 16.72 -5.61 -4.43
N ARG A 120 17.53 -5.38 -5.47
CA ARG A 120 18.70 -6.20 -5.77
C ARG A 120 19.96 -5.81 -5.02
N LYS A 121 19.97 -4.58 -4.54
CA LYS A 121 21.11 -3.98 -3.82
C LYS A 121 20.59 -3.10 -2.70
N LYS A 122 21.49 -2.64 -1.86
CA LYS A 122 21.19 -1.62 -0.87
C LYS A 122 20.61 -0.38 -1.55
N LEU A 123 19.47 0.07 -1.06
CA LEU A 123 18.81 1.28 -1.55
C LEU A 123 19.60 2.53 -1.14
N GLU A 124 19.89 3.39 -2.10
CA GLU A 124 20.55 4.68 -1.90
C GLU A 124 19.63 5.84 -2.30
N ASN A 125 18.94 5.70 -3.43
CA ASN A 125 18.10 6.75 -4.00
C ASN A 125 16.72 6.20 -4.39
N ILE A 126 15.66 6.77 -3.83
CA ILE A 126 14.28 6.43 -4.14
C ILE A 126 13.57 7.65 -4.72
N LEU A 127 12.86 7.47 -5.84
CA LEU A 127 11.93 8.45 -6.38
C LEU A 127 10.54 8.16 -5.82
N LEU A 128 9.99 9.08 -5.03
CA LEU A 128 8.61 9.03 -4.51
C LEU A 128 7.73 10.00 -5.32
N ILE A 129 6.73 9.47 -6.02
CA ILE A 129 5.80 10.26 -6.83
C ILE A 129 4.47 10.36 -6.10
N GLY A 130 4.18 11.54 -5.59
CA GLY A 130 3.03 11.87 -4.76
C GLY A 130 3.43 12.70 -3.55
N THR A 131 2.50 13.54 -3.06
CA THR A 131 2.71 14.42 -1.89
C THR A 131 1.55 14.35 -0.88
N GLY A 132 0.66 13.36 -1.05
CA GLY A 132 -0.52 13.16 -0.21
C GLY A 132 -0.24 12.39 1.08
N ALA A 133 -1.31 11.88 1.69
CA ALA A 133 -1.25 11.13 2.93
C ALA A 133 -0.38 9.87 2.81
N GLN A 134 -0.54 9.11 1.73
CA GLN A 134 0.29 7.93 1.48
C GLN A 134 1.78 8.27 1.35
N ALA A 135 2.14 9.38 0.70
CA ALA A 135 3.54 9.78 0.61
C ALA A 135 4.16 10.01 2.00
N ARG A 136 3.44 10.69 2.91
CA ARG A 136 3.91 10.94 4.29
C ARG A 136 4.15 9.65 5.06
N VAL A 137 3.22 8.70 4.97
CA VAL A 137 3.33 7.45 5.72
C VAL A 137 4.39 6.51 5.11
N HIS A 138 4.60 6.55 3.79
CA HIS A 138 5.74 5.89 3.16
C HIS A 138 7.08 6.48 3.64
N LEU A 139 7.16 7.81 3.79
CA LEU A 139 8.35 8.45 4.36
C LEU A 139 8.57 8.06 5.84
N GLU A 140 7.50 7.96 6.65
CA GLU A 140 7.60 7.43 8.02
C GLU A 140 8.16 6.00 8.04
N ALA A 141 7.68 5.14 7.13
CA ALA A 141 8.16 3.76 7.02
C ALA A 141 9.62 3.68 6.55
N LEU A 142 9.99 4.48 5.57
CA LEU A 142 11.37 4.56 5.07
C LEU A 142 12.32 5.13 6.13
N ASP A 143 11.90 6.13 6.91
CA ASP A 143 12.71 6.70 8.00
C ASP A 143 13.00 5.67 9.10
N GLU A 144 12.01 4.81 9.43
CA GLU A 144 12.18 3.75 10.42
C GLU A 144 13.05 2.59 9.90
N LEU A 145 12.89 2.20 8.63
CA LEU A 145 13.40 0.93 8.11
C LEU A 145 14.65 1.04 7.22
N TYR A 146 14.86 2.20 6.58
CA TYR A 146 15.92 2.41 5.57
C TYR A 146 16.74 3.67 5.88
N PRO A 147 17.48 3.69 7.02
CA PRO A 147 18.26 4.85 7.38
C PRO A 147 19.35 5.17 6.36
N GLY A 148 19.51 6.46 6.05
CA GLY A 148 20.55 6.96 5.14
C GLY A 148 20.13 7.02 3.66
N VAL A 149 18.89 6.66 3.33
CA VAL A 149 18.39 6.73 1.95
C VAL A 149 18.02 8.17 1.57
N ASN A 150 18.36 8.57 0.34
CA ASN A 150 17.92 9.81 -0.28
C ASN A 150 16.56 9.61 -0.93
N ILE A 151 15.61 10.46 -0.63
CA ILE A 151 14.28 10.43 -1.23
C ILE A 151 14.08 11.66 -2.11
N PHE A 152 13.84 11.43 -3.40
CA PHE A 152 13.51 12.46 -4.37
C PHE A 152 11.99 12.51 -4.55
N ILE A 153 11.40 13.66 -4.21
CA ILE A 153 9.95 13.81 -4.18
C ILE A 153 9.48 14.55 -5.43
N ARG A 154 8.60 13.91 -6.19
CA ARG A 154 7.89 14.49 -7.32
C ARG A 154 6.41 14.62 -6.99
N GLY A 155 5.86 15.80 -7.26
CA GLY A 155 4.43 16.08 -7.09
C GLY A 155 3.92 17.01 -8.17
N ARG A 156 2.60 17.12 -8.28
CA ARG A 156 1.95 18.01 -9.24
C ARG A 156 2.20 19.50 -8.93
N THR A 157 2.25 19.83 -7.66
CA THR A 157 2.32 21.19 -7.14
C THR A 157 3.67 21.41 -6.43
N PRO A 158 4.53 22.32 -6.91
CA PRO A 158 5.84 22.59 -6.29
C PRO A 158 5.75 22.96 -4.81
N GLU A 159 4.71 23.69 -4.39
CA GLU A 159 4.49 24.08 -3.00
C GLU A 159 4.31 22.88 -2.09
N HIS A 160 3.55 21.86 -2.54
CA HIS A 160 3.36 20.62 -1.77
C HIS A 160 4.66 19.80 -1.69
N VAL A 161 5.45 19.76 -2.77
CA VAL A 161 6.78 19.13 -2.77
C VAL A 161 7.68 19.84 -1.77
N ASN A 162 7.78 21.16 -1.83
CA ASN A 162 8.62 21.96 -0.93
C ASN A 162 8.19 21.82 0.54
N THR A 163 6.89 21.72 0.81
CA THR A 163 6.37 21.48 2.17
C THR A 163 6.84 20.11 2.69
N LEU A 164 6.75 19.09 1.85
CA LEU A 164 7.13 17.73 2.25
C LEU A 164 8.64 17.60 2.43
N VAL A 165 9.44 18.19 1.53
CA VAL A 165 10.91 18.21 1.61
C VAL A 165 11.42 18.91 2.89
N LYS A 166 10.69 19.93 3.37
CA LYS A 166 11.02 20.64 4.62
C LYS A 166 10.59 19.91 5.89
N THR A 167 9.79 18.84 5.77
CA THR A 167 9.40 18.04 6.94
C THR A 167 10.62 17.29 7.45
N PRO A 168 10.99 17.44 8.75
CA PRO A 168 12.17 16.78 9.28
C PRO A 168 11.92 15.27 9.45
N TYR A 169 12.87 14.47 8.97
CA TYR A 169 12.99 13.04 9.23
C TYR A 169 14.37 12.78 9.84
N SER A 170 14.48 11.80 10.72
CA SER A 170 15.71 11.56 11.47
C SER A 170 16.78 10.86 10.65
N ASN A 171 16.35 10.00 9.72
CA ASN A 171 17.24 9.07 9.01
C ASN A 171 17.18 9.24 7.49
N LEU A 172 16.36 10.14 6.95
CA LEU A 172 16.22 10.38 5.52
C LEU A 172 16.76 11.74 5.11
N THR A 173 17.28 11.82 3.89
CA THR A 173 17.56 13.09 3.22
C THR A 173 16.53 13.29 2.10
N LEU A 174 15.76 14.37 2.18
CA LEU A 174 14.70 14.66 1.22
C LEU A 174 15.13 15.70 0.20
N HIS A 175 14.84 15.45 -1.07
CA HIS A 175 15.14 16.32 -2.20
C HIS A 175 13.88 16.58 -3.02
N ALA A 176 13.75 17.79 -3.59
CA ALA A 176 12.79 18.01 -4.67
C ALA A 176 13.34 17.33 -5.94
N GLY A 177 12.52 16.54 -6.62
CA GLY A 177 12.98 15.76 -7.77
C GLY A 177 11.92 15.58 -8.84
N PRO A 178 12.21 14.84 -9.91
CA PRO A 178 13.44 14.10 -10.19
C PRO A 178 14.63 15.02 -10.52
N THR A 179 15.85 14.52 -10.27
CA THR A 179 17.09 15.21 -10.60
C THR A 179 17.80 14.50 -11.76
N GLN A 180 18.35 15.26 -12.70
CA GLN A 180 19.11 14.71 -13.83
C GLN A 180 20.36 13.96 -13.35
N ASN A 181 20.72 12.90 -14.04
CA ASN A 181 21.91 12.08 -13.79
C ASN A 181 21.90 11.30 -12.46
N ILE A 182 20.75 11.16 -11.81
CA ILE A 182 20.59 10.28 -10.66
C ILE A 182 19.89 8.99 -11.11
N HIS A 183 20.50 7.86 -10.78
CA HIS A 183 19.85 6.56 -10.86
C HIS A 183 19.01 6.32 -9.62
N TYR A 184 17.77 5.91 -9.81
CA TYR A 184 16.85 5.54 -8.72
C TYR A 184 16.82 4.02 -8.57
N ASP A 185 17.14 3.52 -7.39
CA ASP A 185 17.08 2.10 -7.06
C ASP A 185 15.63 1.61 -6.96
N ALA A 186 14.74 2.51 -6.55
CA ALA A 186 13.30 2.26 -6.57
C ALA A 186 12.51 3.52 -6.96
N VAL A 187 11.35 3.29 -7.57
CA VAL A 187 10.33 4.31 -7.85
C VAL A 187 9.03 3.87 -7.20
N ILE A 188 8.46 4.71 -6.33
CA ILE A 188 7.20 4.43 -5.63
C ILE A 188 6.17 5.49 -6.03
N THR A 189 5.02 5.07 -6.56
CA THR A 189 3.93 5.99 -6.92
C THR A 189 2.74 5.82 -5.98
N VAL A 190 2.29 6.93 -5.40
CA VAL A 190 1.25 6.97 -4.35
C VAL A 190 0.23 8.08 -4.62
N THR A 191 -0.27 8.16 -5.86
CA THR A 191 -1.18 9.22 -6.28
C THR A 191 -2.57 8.68 -6.63
N SER A 192 -3.52 9.57 -6.86
CA SER A 192 -4.84 9.26 -7.43
C SER A 192 -4.93 9.65 -8.91
N SER A 193 -3.83 9.52 -9.66
CA SER A 193 -3.75 9.95 -11.06
C SER A 193 -4.60 9.08 -11.98
N THR A 194 -5.12 9.72 -13.02
CA THR A 194 -5.70 9.07 -14.21
C THR A 194 -4.80 9.28 -15.44
N GLU A 195 -3.57 9.76 -15.22
CA GLU A 195 -2.56 10.00 -16.25
C GLU A 195 -1.26 9.29 -15.87
N ILE A 196 -0.52 8.83 -16.87
CA ILE A 196 0.77 8.17 -16.67
C ILE A 196 1.78 9.15 -16.07
N LEU A 197 2.33 8.79 -14.93
CA LEU A 197 3.34 9.59 -14.23
C LEU A 197 4.77 9.08 -14.44
N TYR A 198 4.93 7.76 -14.64
CA TYR A 198 6.24 7.14 -14.85
C TYR A 198 6.17 6.10 -15.96
N ASN A 199 6.98 6.28 -17.01
CA ASN A 199 7.02 5.38 -18.18
C ASN A 199 8.42 5.34 -18.81
N GLN A 200 9.46 5.28 -17.98
CA GLN A 200 10.83 5.12 -18.44
C GLN A 200 11.09 3.68 -18.93
N PRO A 201 12.17 3.39 -19.64
CA PRO A 201 12.54 2.01 -19.94
C PRO A 201 12.64 1.17 -18.67
N ALA A 202 12.06 -0.03 -18.71
CA ALA A 202 12.20 -0.97 -17.60
C ALA A 202 13.63 -1.51 -17.56
N ILE A 203 14.28 -1.38 -16.43
CA ILE A 203 15.66 -1.86 -16.20
C ILE A 203 15.74 -2.68 -14.93
N PRO A 204 16.58 -3.71 -14.88
CA PRO A 204 16.68 -4.58 -13.71
C PRO A 204 17.10 -3.89 -12.42
N GLU A 205 17.84 -2.80 -12.51
CA GLU A 205 18.41 -2.07 -11.39
C GLU A 205 17.41 -1.13 -10.72
N THR A 206 16.21 -0.92 -11.31
CA THR A 206 15.16 -0.04 -10.77
C THR A 206 13.90 -0.84 -10.49
N LEU A 207 13.59 -1.02 -9.21
CA LEU A 207 12.28 -1.54 -8.78
C LEU A 207 11.20 -0.48 -8.94
N VAL A 208 10.09 -0.82 -9.58
CA VAL A 208 8.93 0.09 -9.66
C VAL A 208 7.77 -0.45 -8.83
N ILE A 209 7.25 0.37 -7.91
CA ILE A 209 6.11 0.04 -7.04
C ILE A 209 4.95 1.01 -7.33
N GLY A 210 3.85 0.48 -7.83
CA GLY A 210 2.62 1.22 -8.10
C GLY A 210 1.59 0.98 -7.00
N VAL A 211 1.16 2.03 -6.29
CA VAL A 211 0.26 1.93 -5.14
C VAL A 211 -1.06 2.65 -5.37
N GLY A 212 -1.01 3.81 -6.04
CA GLY A 212 -2.14 4.74 -6.04
C GLY A 212 -3.29 4.37 -6.97
N ALA A 213 -3.04 3.66 -8.06
CA ALA A 213 -4.06 3.25 -9.03
C ALA A 213 -4.78 1.98 -8.55
N TYR A 214 -5.87 2.12 -7.82
CA TYR A 214 -6.70 1.03 -7.24
C TYR A 214 -8.08 0.90 -7.90
N ARG A 215 -8.27 1.51 -9.07
CA ARG A 215 -9.47 1.38 -9.92
C ARG A 215 -9.02 1.29 -11.38
N PRO A 216 -9.81 0.65 -12.25
CA PRO A 216 -9.44 0.44 -13.66
C PRO A 216 -9.26 1.73 -14.47
N ASP A 217 -9.88 2.85 -14.05
CA ASP A 217 -9.76 4.17 -14.68
C ASP A 217 -8.54 4.99 -14.19
N MET A 218 -7.82 4.50 -13.20
CA MET A 218 -6.61 5.15 -12.65
C MET A 218 -5.36 4.55 -13.28
N ILE A 219 -4.32 5.38 -13.45
CA ILE A 219 -3.02 4.95 -13.96
C ILE A 219 -1.92 5.85 -13.42
N GLU A 220 -0.80 5.25 -13.01
CA GLU A 220 0.41 5.95 -12.60
C GLU A 220 1.62 5.48 -13.41
N ILE A 221 1.65 4.17 -13.71
CA ILE A 221 2.77 3.49 -14.38
C ILE A 221 2.38 3.13 -15.80
N GLY A 222 3.21 3.55 -16.76
CA GLY A 222 2.92 3.36 -18.16
C GLY A 222 3.27 1.96 -18.69
N PRO A 223 2.74 1.62 -19.88
CA PRO A 223 2.86 0.28 -20.47
C PRO A 223 4.31 -0.11 -20.78
N GLN A 224 5.23 0.84 -20.94
CA GLN A 224 6.64 0.52 -21.16
C GLN A 224 7.27 -0.18 -19.95
N ILE A 225 6.87 0.18 -18.73
CA ILE A 225 7.27 -0.54 -17.53
C ILE A 225 6.50 -1.84 -17.41
N VAL A 226 5.16 -1.79 -17.45
CA VAL A 226 4.30 -2.95 -17.17
C VAL A 226 4.59 -4.11 -18.13
N ASN A 227 4.71 -3.83 -19.44
CA ASN A 227 4.88 -4.89 -20.44
C ASN A 227 6.29 -5.47 -20.52
N ASN A 228 7.30 -4.73 -20.02
CA ASN A 228 8.70 -5.16 -20.04
C ASN A 228 9.21 -5.57 -18.65
N SER A 229 8.34 -5.78 -17.68
CA SER A 229 8.68 -6.21 -16.32
C SER A 229 7.99 -7.52 -15.94
N LEU A 230 8.60 -8.22 -15.00
CA LEU A 230 7.91 -9.22 -14.19
C LEU A 230 6.90 -8.47 -13.31
N CYS A 231 5.62 -8.61 -13.64
CA CYS A 231 4.52 -8.00 -12.89
C CYS A 231 4.15 -8.87 -11.70
N ILE A 232 4.14 -8.27 -10.51
CA ILE A 232 3.79 -8.93 -9.25
C ILE A 232 2.68 -8.12 -8.58
N VAL A 233 1.66 -8.79 -8.02
CA VAL A 233 0.55 -8.15 -7.30
C VAL A 233 0.48 -8.63 -5.86
N ASP A 234 0.02 -7.76 -4.97
CA ASP A 234 -0.21 -8.13 -3.56
C ASP A 234 -1.51 -8.93 -3.37
N ASP A 235 -2.57 -8.59 -4.12
CA ASP A 235 -3.85 -9.29 -4.11
C ASP A 235 -4.17 -9.84 -5.51
N PRO A 236 -3.96 -11.14 -5.76
CA PRO A 236 -4.21 -11.74 -7.06
C PRO A 236 -5.70 -11.83 -7.41
N ASN A 237 -6.61 -11.77 -6.42
CA ASN A 237 -8.05 -11.84 -6.64
C ASN A 237 -8.63 -10.47 -7.04
N GLY A 238 -8.23 -9.40 -6.37
CA GLY A 238 -8.71 -8.05 -6.65
C GLY A 238 -7.99 -7.36 -7.81
N ALA A 239 -6.72 -7.64 -8.04
CA ALA A 239 -5.91 -6.95 -9.05
C ALA A 239 -6.52 -6.98 -10.47
N PRO A 240 -7.13 -8.08 -10.97
CA PRO A 240 -7.72 -8.10 -12.30
C PRO A 240 -8.83 -7.07 -12.54
N THR A 241 -9.49 -6.59 -11.48
CA THR A 241 -10.57 -5.59 -11.55
C THR A 241 -10.14 -4.21 -11.07
N GLU A 242 -9.01 -4.10 -10.36
CA GLU A 242 -8.61 -2.88 -9.66
C GLU A 242 -7.27 -2.28 -10.12
N ALA A 243 -6.33 -3.12 -10.62
CA ALA A 243 -4.98 -2.68 -10.98
C ALA A 243 -4.95 -1.93 -12.32
N GLY A 244 -5.39 -0.67 -12.30
CA GLY A 244 -5.55 0.12 -13.52
C GLY A 244 -4.29 0.22 -14.38
N ASP A 245 -3.10 0.26 -13.78
CA ASP A 245 -1.83 0.24 -14.52
C ASP A 245 -1.68 -1.01 -15.39
N ILE A 246 -2.00 -2.18 -14.85
CA ILE A 246 -1.88 -3.49 -15.52
C ILE A 246 -3.00 -3.67 -16.55
N ILE A 247 -4.24 -3.29 -16.16
CA ILE A 247 -5.43 -3.37 -17.02
C ILE A 247 -5.24 -2.52 -18.27
N GLN A 248 -4.85 -1.25 -18.12
CA GLN A 248 -4.69 -0.32 -19.24
C GLN A 248 -3.47 -0.63 -20.11
N ALA A 249 -2.44 -1.27 -19.56
CA ALA A 249 -1.32 -1.77 -20.33
C ALA A 249 -1.64 -3.04 -21.15
N GLY A 250 -2.79 -3.66 -20.93
CA GLY A 250 -3.21 -4.88 -21.63
C GLY A 250 -2.34 -6.11 -21.31
N LYS A 251 -1.73 -6.16 -20.12
CA LYS A 251 -0.87 -7.28 -19.71
C LYS A 251 -1.70 -8.57 -19.56
N ASN A 252 -1.14 -9.68 -20.03
CA ASN A 252 -1.75 -10.99 -19.84
C ASN A 252 -1.69 -11.40 -18.36
N TRP A 253 -2.85 -11.61 -17.73
CA TRP A 253 -2.94 -11.96 -16.31
C TRP A 253 -2.30 -13.31 -15.95
N GLN A 254 -2.15 -14.23 -16.92
CA GLN A 254 -1.45 -15.50 -16.72
C GLN A 254 0.07 -15.32 -16.49
N GLU A 255 0.62 -14.17 -16.86
CA GLU A 255 2.02 -13.80 -16.66
C GLU A 255 2.25 -13.00 -15.37
N VAL A 256 1.17 -12.54 -14.72
CA VAL A 256 1.24 -11.79 -13.47
C VAL A 256 1.41 -12.75 -12.30
N LYS A 257 2.40 -12.49 -11.46
CA LYS A 257 2.74 -13.29 -10.28
C LYS A 257 2.15 -12.69 -9.02
N LYS A 258 2.08 -13.46 -7.96
CA LYS A 258 1.60 -13.02 -6.64
C LYS A 258 2.77 -12.80 -5.69
N LEU A 259 2.63 -11.85 -4.77
CA LEU A 259 3.66 -11.51 -3.78
C LEU A 259 4.05 -12.73 -2.93
N SER A 260 3.10 -13.62 -2.62
CA SER A 260 3.35 -14.84 -1.84
C SER A 260 4.40 -15.77 -2.45
N ASP A 261 4.54 -15.80 -3.78
CA ASP A 261 5.55 -16.61 -4.48
C ASP A 261 6.98 -16.20 -4.12
N PHE A 262 7.16 -14.98 -3.61
CA PHE A 262 8.46 -14.35 -3.36
C PHE A 262 8.74 -14.02 -1.89
N LEU A 263 7.93 -14.50 -0.95
CA LEU A 263 8.16 -14.24 0.48
C LEU A 263 9.47 -14.87 0.99
N HIS A 264 9.93 -15.94 0.36
CA HIS A 264 11.14 -16.69 0.72
C HIS A 264 12.14 -16.85 -0.42
N ASN A 265 11.80 -16.41 -1.63
CA ASN A 265 12.62 -16.55 -2.81
C ASN A 265 12.65 -15.22 -3.56
N ASN A 266 13.81 -14.77 -3.95
CA ASN A 266 13.91 -13.60 -4.82
C ASN A 266 13.56 -14.00 -6.26
N PRO A 267 12.96 -13.11 -7.07
CA PRO A 267 12.80 -13.34 -8.50
C PRO A 267 14.17 -13.47 -9.19
N ASP A 268 14.18 -14.15 -10.34
CA ASP A 268 15.39 -14.26 -11.16
C ASP A 268 16.01 -12.89 -11.44
N SER A 269 17.33 -12.82 -11.32
CA SER A 269 18.09 -11.58 -11.19
C SER A 269 18.05 -10.63 -12.40
N ASP A 270 17.61 -11.09 -13.57
CA ASP A 270 17.84 -10.32 -14.82
C ASP A 270 16.60 -9.61 -15.38
N SER A 271 15.42 -9.84 -14.76
CA SER A 271 14.18 -9.20 -15.23
C SER A 271 13.83 -7.96 -14.42
N PRO A 272 13.50 -6.81 -15.05
CA PRO A 272 12.91 -5.69 -14.34
C PRO A 272 11.67 -6.12 -13.56
N VAL A 273 11.41 -5.50 -12.40
CA VAL A 273 10.26 -5.83 -11.56
C VAL A 273 9.31 -4.63 -11.45
N PHE A 274 8.04 -4.89 -11.71
CA PHE A 274 6.94 -3.99 -11.37
C PHE A 274 6.05 -4.65 -10.32
N PHE A 275 6.06 -4.10 -9.12
CA PHE A 275 5.19 -4.52 -8.03
C PHE A 275 3.97 -3.60 -7.91
N LYS A 276 2.77 -4.17 -8.06
CA LYS A 276 1.50 -3.46 -7.97
C LYS A 276 0.75 -3.84 -6.70
N SER A 277 0.48 -2.86 -5.84
CA SER A 277 -0.39 -3.02 -4.67
C SER A 277 -1.77 -2.42 -4.94
N VAL A 278 -2.82 -3.20 -4.77
CA VAL A 278 -4.22 -2.77 -4.76
C VAL A 278 -4.81 -2.88 -3.35
N GLY A 279 -4.31 -3.82 -2.55
CA GLY A 279 -4.70 -4.04 -1.17
C GLY A 279 -6.04 -4.75 -1.01
N CYS A 280 -6.16 -5.59 0.01
CA CYS A 280 -7.38 -6.29 0.38
C CYS A 280 -7.64 -6.22 1.88
N ALA A 281 -8.76 -6.79 2.34
CA ALA A 281 -9.12 -6.80 3.75
C ALA A 281 -8.22 -7.71 4.61
N ALA A 282 -7.52 -8.67 4.00
CA ALA A 282 -6.56 -9.50 4.72
C ALA A 282 -5.42 -8.67 5.34
N TRP A 283 -5.01 -7.59 4.67
CA TRP A 283 -4.00 -6.66 5.21
C TRP A 283 -4.54 -5.84 6.40
N ASP A 284 -5.83 -5.54 6.41
CA ASP A 284 -6.51 -4.90 7.55
C ASP A 284 -6.67 -5.89 8.72
N LEU A 285 -6.88 -7.20 8.43
CA LEU A 285 -6.87 -8.27 9.42
C LEU A 285 -5.50 -8.41 10.09
N ALA A 286 -4.40 -8.34 9.32
CA ALA A 286 -3.05 -8.31 9.87
C ALA A 286 -2.85 -7.16 10.86
N ALA A 287 -3.35 -5.96 10.51
CA ALA A 287 -3.31 -4.81 11.41
C ALA A 287 -4.13 -5.05 12.69
N CYS A 288 -5.29 -5.70 12.59
CA CYS A 288 -6.08 -6.09 13.76
C CYS A 288 -5.33 -7.06 14.67
N ARG A 289 -4.71 -8.11 14.13
CA ARG A 289 -3.90 -9.08 14.91
C ARG A 289 -2.78 -8.38 15.68
N LEU A 290 -2.00 -7.55 14.99
CA LEU A 290 -0.92 -6.81 15.64
C LEU A 290 -1.44 -5.87 16.73
N ALA A 291 -2.54 -5.17 16.47
CA ALA A 291 -3.11 -4.24 17.45
C ALA A 291 -3.64 -4.95 18.71
N LEU A 292 -4.22 -6.15 18.57
CA LEU A 292 -4.65 -6.97 19.71
C LEU A 292 -3.44 -7.34 20.58
N ILE A 293 -2.35 -7.82 19.98
CA ILE A 293 -1.10 -8.18 20.68
C ILE A 293 -0.52 -6.93 21.37
N THR A 294 -0.36 -5.82 20.63
CA THR A 294 0.23 -4.59 21.15
C THR A 294 -0.57 -3.99 22.32
N LYS A 295 -1.88 -4.23 22.35
CA LYS A 295 -2.77 -3.76 23.42
C LYS A 295 -3.03 -4.78 24.52
N ASN A 296 -2.36 -5.94 24.50
CA ASN A 296 -2.55 -7.04 25.44
C ASN A 296 -4.02 -7.48 25.56
N LEU A 297 -4.69 -7.66 24.44
CA LEU A 297 -6.09 -8.08 24.37
C LEU A 297 -6.24 -9.57 24.01
N ILE A 298 -5.13 -10.19 23.60
CA ILE A 298 -4.94 -11.63 23.37
C ILE A 298 -3.57 -12.03 23.86
#